data_de82f02b7aba45f5f1422865f1cf7e9b
#
_entry.id   de82f02b7aba45f5f1422865f1cf7e9b
#
_cell.length_a   1.000
_cell.length_b   1.000
_cell.length_c   1.000
_cell.angle_alpha   90.00
_cell.angle_beta   90.00
_cell.angle_gamma   90.00
#
_symmetry.space_group_name_H-M   'P 1'
#
loop_
_entity.id
_entity.type
_entity.pdbx_description
1 polymer ?
#
loop_
_entity_poly.entity_id
_entity_poly.type
_entity_poly.pdbx_seq_one_letter_code
_entity_poly.pdbx_strand_id
1 'polypeptide(L)'
;MRHVVSAAFISTALIFGAGAQAQVPQGYPADYAKIVDAAKKEGKVVIYSTTDAASSNPLVKDFEALYPGIKVEYSDLNSTELYNRFIAEAAANNGTADVLWSSAMDLQVKLVADGQAATYASPESKSLPKWAVWKDAAYGTTYEPIAFVYNKRLVPEADVPKDHTDLLKLLNAKADFYKGKITAYDPERSGVGYLFCNEDIKDFPQAWELFKAMGKAQAKLYTSAGAMMERVTSGEHLIAYGIFGSYALSRSKKDPNLGIVLPKDYTMVTSRVAFISKHAKNPNAGKLFLDYILSKRGQEIIANKADLYSLRADVEGEATIKRVTQLIGDKARPVPIDQTLLENLDQTKRLAFLSKWQQAKKGQ
;
A
#
# COMPACT_ATOMS: atom_id res chain seq x y z
N MET A 1 9.86 34.73 -79.96
CA MET A 1 8.93 34.48 -78.83
C MET A 1 9.13 33.07 -78.38
N ARG A 2 9.80 32.87 -77.28
CA ARG A 2 10.05 31.53 -76.65
C ARG A 2 9.11 31.32 -75.51
N HIS A 3 8.21 30.39 -75.57
CA HIS A 3 7.35 30.00 -74.44
C HIS A 3 8.10 29.02 -73.57
N VAL A 4 8.32 29.44 -72.29
CA VAL A 4 8.81 28.56 -71.19
C VAL A 4 7.59 27.96 -70.52
N VAL A 5 7.43 26.65 -70.60
CA VAL A 5 6.43 25.92 -69.82
C VAL A 5 7.08 25.46 -68.58
N SER A 6 6.65 26.03 -67.39
CA SER A 6 7.06 25.58 -66.05
C SER A 6 6.18 24.40 -65.66
N ALA A 7 6.78 23.24 -65.50
CA ALA A 7 6.15 22.07 -64.89
C ALA A 7 6.26 22.16 -63.36
N ALA A 8 5.13 22.29 -62.68
CA ALA A 8 5.04 22.22 -61.22
C ALA A 8 5.00 20.74 -60.78
N PHE A 9 6.04 20.29 -60.08
CA PHE A 9 6.04 19.02 -59.37
C PHE A 9 5.30 19.16 -58.05
N ILE A 10 4.14 18.54 -57.94
CA ILE A 10 3.42 18.39 -56.67
C ILE A 10 4.00 17.17 -55.94
N SER A 11 4.86 17.42 -54.96
CA SER A 11 5.34 16.38 -54.05
C SER A 11 4.27 16.09 -52.99
N THR A 12 3.58 14.99 -53.13
CA THR A 12 2.63 14.45 -52.15
C THR A 12 3.45 13.85 -51.01
N ALA A 13 3.62 14.59 -49.92
CA ALA A 13 4.21 14.06 -48.65
C ALA A 13 3.20 13.10 -48.03
N LEU A 14 3.45 11.80 -48.14
CA LEU A 14 2.80 10.77 -47.34
C LEU A 14 3.24 10.92 -45.89
N ILE A 15 2.42 11.58 -45.10
CA ILE A 15 2.57 11.60 -43.64
C ILE A 15 2.18 10.20 -43.15
N PHE A 16 3.16 9.32 -42.98
CA PHE A 16 3.01 8.13 -42.18
C PHE A 16 2.77 8.59 -40.74
N GLY A 17 1.52 8.60 -40.32
CA GLY A 17 1.17 8.68 -38.93
C GLY A 17 1.81 7.48 -38.23
N ALA A 18 2.97 7.69 -37.57
CA ALA A 18 3.51 6.76 -36.61
C ALA A 18 2.49 6.69 -35.47
N GLY A 19 1.55 5.74 -35.57
CA GLY A 19 0.74 5.35 -34.42
C GLY A 19 1.69 5.05 -33.31
N ALA A 20 1.54 5.72 -32.15
CA ALA A 20 2.31 5.45 -30.95
C ALA A 20 2.09 3.96 -30.58
N GLN A 21 2.93 3.10 -31.12
CA GLN A 21 2.98 1.70 -30.73
C GLN A 21 3.43 1.71 -29.28
N ALA A 22 2.56 1.23 -28.38
CA ALA A 22 2.93 1.07 -26.98
C ALA A 22 4.18 0.20 -26.91
N GLN A 23 5.29 0.82 -26.54
CA GLN A 23 6.60 0.18 -26.56
C GLN A 23 6.65 -0.88 -25.46
N VAL A 24 7.08 -2.09 -25.84
CA VAL A 24 7.51 -3.09 -24.85
C VAL A 24 8.63 -2.46 -24.02
N PRO A 25 8.55 -2.48 -22.67
CA PRO A 25 9.60 -1.90 -21.84
C PRO A 25 10.95 -2.57 -22.14
N GLN A 26 12.02 -1.78 -22.10
CA GLN A 26 13.38 -2.28 -22.33
C GLN A 26 13.73 -3.40 -21.34
N GLY A 27 14.29 -4.49 -21.85
CA GLY A 27 14.70 -5.65 -21.03
C GLY A 27 13.59 -6.69 -20.78
N TYR A 28 12.38 -6.46 -21.28
CA TYR A 28 11.31 -7.44 -21.20
C TYR A 28 11.44 -8.53 -22.28
N PRO A 29 10.85 -9.73 -22.05
CA PRO A 29 10.87 -10.80 -23.04
C PRO A 29 10.32 -10.35 -24.41
N ALA A 30 10.85 -10.89 -25.50
CA ALA A 30 10.44 -10.50 -26.85
C ALA A 30 8.95 -10.74 -27.13
N ASP A 31 8.34 -11.71 -26.48
CA ASP A 31 6.93 -12.05 -26.62
C ASP A 31 5.99 -11.21 -25.72
N TYR A 32 6.55 -10.29 -24.92
CA TYR A 32 5.75 -9.39 -24.07
C TYR A 32 4.80 -8.49 -24.86
N ALA A 33 5.14 -8.21 -26.13
CA ALA A 33 4.24 -7.50 -27.05
C ALA A 33 2.86 -8.16 -27.16
N LYS A 34 2.78 -9.50 -27.02
CA LYS A 34 1.51 -10.24 -27.04
C LYS A 34 0.61 -9.86 -25.85
N ILE A 35 1.21 -9.63 -24.68
CA ILE A 35 0.48 -9.18 -23.47
C ILE A 35 -0.06 -7.77 -23.71
N VAL A 36 0.77 -6.86 -24.24
CA VAL A 36 0.36 -5.49 -24.54
C VAL A 36 -0.80 -5.46 -25.54
N ASP A 37 -0.70 -6.23 -26.65
CA ASP A 37 -1.73 -6.28 -27.70
C ASP A 37 -3.03 -6.91 -27.18
N ALA A 38 -2.93 -7.95 -26.36
CA ALA A 38 -4.09 -8.58 -25.72
C ALA A 38 -4.76 -7.61 -24.72
N ALA A 39 -3.98 -6.92 -23.87
CA ALA A 39 -4.49 -5.93 -22.92
C ALA A 39 -5.22 -4.77 -23.63
N LYS A 40 -4.70 -4.30 -24.77
CA LYS A 40 -5.39 -3.29 -25.60
C LYS A 40 -6.74 -3.79 -26.13
N LYS A 41 -6.84 -5.07 -26.50
CA LYS A 41 -8.11 -5.68 -26.93
C LYS A 41 -9.09 -5.82 -25.76
N GLU A 42 -8.61 -6.08 -24.54
CA GLU A 42 -9.40 -6.10 -23.32
C GLU A 42 -9.93 -4.69 -22.98
N GLY A 43 -9.18 -3.64 -23.29
CA GLY A 43 -9.61 -2.24 -23.26
C GLY A 43 -9.73 -1.63 -21.87
N LYS A 44 -9.62 -2.43 -20.80
CA LYS A 44 -9.68 -1.95 -19.41
C LYS A 44 -9.00 -2.89 -18.44
N VAL A 45 -8.75 -2.36 -17.22
CA VAL A 45 -8.37 -3.15 -16.05
C VAL A 45 -9.20 -2.69 -14.86
N VAL A 46 -9.76 -3.63 -14.10
CA VAL A 46 -10.54 -3.39 -12.88
C VAL A 46 -9.66 -3.64 -11.66
N ILE A 47 -9.51 -2.64 -10.80
CA ILE A 47 -8.61 -2.71 -9.65
C ILE A 47 -9.39 -2.47 -8.37
N TYR A 48 -9.32 -3.41 -7.42
CA TYR A 48 -9.76 -3.18 -6.04
C TYR A 48 -8.54 -2.90 -5.17
N SER A 49 -8.55 -1.77 -4.49
CA SER A 49 -7.40 -1.34 -3.72
C SER A 49 -7.76 -0.71 -2.38
N THR A 50 -6.81 -0.79 -1.45
CA THR A 50 -6.85 -0.05 -0.18
C THR A 50 -5.94 1.19 -0.22
N THR A 51 -5.42 1.54 -1.38
CA THR A 51 -4.64 2.77 -1.58
C THR A 51 -5.60 3.89 -1.93
N ASP A 52 -5.59 4.95 -1.12
CA ASP A 52 -6.45 6.12 -1.32
C ASP A 52 -6.30 6.63 -2.78
N ALA A 53 -7.43 6.99 -3.39
CA ALA A 53 -7.46 7.48 -4.78
C ALA A 53 -6.49 8.64 -5.02
N ALA A 54 -6.29 9.53 -4.03
CA ALA A 54 -5.33 10.63 -4.14
C ALA A 54 -3.90 10.15 -4.37
N SER A 55 -3.49 9.04 -3.74
CA SER A 55 -2.16 8.44 -3.90
C SER A 55 -2.05 7.57 -5.16
N SER A 56 -3.12 6.89 -5.57
CA SER A 56 -3.10 6.03 -6.75
C SER A 56 -3.28 6.78 -8.08
N ASN A 57 -3.96 7.94 -8.08
CA ASN A 57 -4.24 8.71 -9.29
C ASN A 57 -3.01 9.05 -10.15
N PRO A 58 -1.83 9.41 -9.62
CA PRO A 58 -0.64 9.62 -10.43
C PRO A 58 -0.23 8.37 -11.22
N LEU A 59 -0.35 7.18 -10.60
CA LEU A 59 -0.05 5.89 -11.24
C LEU A 59 -1.07 5.56 -12.34
N VAL A 60 -2.37 5.74 -12.03
CA VAL A 60 -3.46 5.50 -12.98
C VAL A 60 -3.31 6.37 -14.23
N LYS A 61 -3.08 7.67 -14.04
CA LYS A 61 -2.89 8.60 -15.16
C LYS A 61 -1.66 8.28 -16.00
N ASP A 62 -0.56 7.90 -15.38
CA ASP A 62 0.66 7.56 -16.11
C ASP A 62 0.51 6.23 -16.85
N PHE A 63 -0.16 5.24 -16.25
CA PHE A 63 -0.46 3.97 -16.90
C PHE A 63 -1.36 4.17 -18.14
N GLU A 64 -2.45 4.93 -18.01
CA GLU A 64 -3.36 5.23 -19.13
C GLU A 64 -2.65 6.02 -20.26
N ALA A 65 -1.72 6.93 -19.89
CA ALA A 65 -0.92 7.66 -20.88
C ALA A 65 0.10 6.77 -21.58
N LEU A 66 0.68 5.79 -20.85
CA LEU A 66 1.66 4.83 -21.40
C LEU A 66 0.98 3.79 -22.30
N TYR A 67 -0.25 3.40 -21.97
CA TYR A 67 -1.03 2.39 -22.69
C TYR A 67 -2.38 2.95 -23.16
N PRO A 68 -2.39 3.86 -24.14
CA PRO A 68 -3.63 4.45 -24.63
C PRO A 68 -4.57 3.36 -25.16
N GLY A 69 -5.84 3.48 -24.80
CA GLY A 69 -6.88 2.49 -25.11
C GLY A 69 -7.17 1.49 -23.98
N ILE A 70 -6.40 1.50 -22.89
CA ILE A 70 -6.70 0.71 -21.68
C ILE A 70 -7.16 1.67 -20.56
N LYS A 71 -8.40 1.52 -20.12
CA LYS A 71 -8.98 2.30 -19.02
C LYS A 71 -8.80 1.61 -17.67
N VAL A 72 -8.50 2.38 -16.64
CA VAL A 72 -8.41 1.87 -15.25
C VAL A 72 -9.72 2.15 -14.53
N GLU A 73 -10.43 1.09 -14.17
CA GLU A 73 -11.59 1.16 -13.26
C GLU A 73 -11.09 0.89 -11.83
N TYR A 74 -10.94 1.94 -11.03
CA TYR A 74 -10.34 1.87 -9.70
C TYR A 74 -11.39 2.00 -8.61
N SER A 75 -11.41 1.05 -7.67
CA SER A 75 -12.23 1.10 -6.45
C SER A 75 -11.34 1.25 -5.23
N ASP A 76 -11.51 2.36 -4.50
CA ASP A 76 -10.88 2.64 -3.21
C ASP A 76 -11.78 2.06 -2.10
N LEU A 77 -11.28 1.06 -1.38
CA LEU A 77 -12.03 0.27 -0.41
C LEU A 77 -11.22 0.11 0.88
N ASN A 78 -11.87 -0.09 2.02
CA ASN A 78 -11.14 -0.57 3.18
C ASN A 78 -10.78 -2.06 3.03
N SER A 79 -9.78 -2.51 3.81
CA SER A 79 -9.21 -3.85 3.64
C SER A 79 -10.20 -5.00 3.86
N THR A 80 -11.09 -4.86 4.83
CA THR A 80 -12.11 -5.87 5.12
C THR A 80 -13.20 -5.88 4.05
N GLU A 81 -13.61 -4.70 3.59
CA GLU A 81 -14.58 -4.55 2.51
C GLU A 81 -14.04 -5.15 1.20
N LEU A 82 -12.80 -4.82 0.83
CA LEU A 82 -12.14 -5.37 -0.36
C LEU A 82 -12.16 -6.89 -0.35
N TYR A 83 -11.72 -7.49 0.77
CA TYR A 83 -11.68 -8.94 0.93
C TYR A 83 -13.07 -9.58 0.79
N ASN A 84 -14.06 -9.06 1.54
CA ASN A 84 -15.41 -9.62 1.54
C ASN A 84 -16.10 -9.46 0.19
N ARG A 85 -15.97 -8.29 -0.45
CA ARG A 85 -16.51 -8.02 -1.76
C ARG A 85 -15.94 -8.98 -2.81
N PHE A 86 -14.62 -9.12 -2.84
CA PHE A 86 -13.97 -10.02 -3.78
C PHE A 86 -14.43 -11.46 -3.62
N ILE A 87 -14.48 -11.99 -2.39
CA ILE A 87 -14.93 -13.37 -2.12
C ILE A 87 -16.38 -13.57 -2.54
N ALA A 88 -17.27 -12.63 -2.23
CA ALA A 88 -18.68 -12.70 -2.59
C ALA A 88 -18.88 -12.69 -4.12
N GLU A 89 -18.20 -11.82 -4.83
CA GLU A 89 -18.27 -11.71 -6.29
C GLU A 89 -17.67 -12.94 -6.97
N ALA A 90 -16.52 -13.44 -6.48
CA ALA A 90 -15.89 -14.66 -7.00
C ALA A 90 -16.78 -15.89 -6.82
N ALA A 91 -17.41 -16.04 -5.66
CA ALA A 91 -18.36 -17.14 -5.40
C ALA A 91 -19.62 -17.06 -6.28
N ALA A 92 -20.11 -15.86 -6.56
CA ALA A 92 -21.25 -15.63 -7.42
C ALA A 92 -20.94 -15.74 -8.92
N ASN A 93 -19.68 -15.86 -9.30
CA ASN A 93 -19.19 -15.88 -10.68
C ASN A 93 -19.63 -14.64 -11.52
N ASN A 94 -19.86 -13.52 -10.84
CA ASN A 94 -20.39 -12.28 -11.43
C ASN A 94 -19.30 -11.36 -12.03
N GLY A 95 -18.06 -11.83 -12.06
CA GLY A 95 -16.90 -11.02 -12.39
C GLY A 95 -16.51 -10.11 -11.22
N THR A 96 -15.24 -9.97 -11.03
CA THR A 96 -14.64 -9.21 -9.93
C THR A 96 -13.43 -8.45 -10.47
N ALA A 97 -12.62 -7.87 -9.58
CA ALA A 97 -11.40 -7.19 -9.98
C ALA A 97 -10.44 -8.09 -10.77
N ASP A 98 -9.71 -7.49 -11.70
CA ASP A 98 -8.60 -8.13 -12.40
C ASP A 98 -7.33 -8.12 -11.54
N VAL A 99 -7.14 -7.03 -10.76
CA VAL A 99 -6.03 -6.87 -9.82
C VAL A 99 -6.57 -6.49 -8.44
N LEU A 100 -6.08 -7.18 -7.41
CA LEU A 100 -6.26 -6.79 -6.01
C LEU A 100 -4.95 -6.18 -5.51
N TRP A 101 -5.05 -5.01 -4.85
CA TRP A 101 -3.89 -4.27 -4.35
C TRP A 101 -4.18 -3.72 -2.95
N SER A 102 -3.71 -4.42 -1.92
CA SER A 102 -4.12 -4.16 -0.54
C SER A 102 -2.96 -4.15 0.45
N SER A 103 -3.09 -3.30 1.46
CA SER A 103 -2.18 -3.21 2.60
C SER A 103 -2.43 -4.25 3.70
N ALA A 104 -3.55 -4.97 3.68
CA ALA A 104 -3.79 -6.13 4.55
C ALA A 104 -3.07 -7.35 3.95
N MET A 105 -1.77 -7.44 4.22
CA MET A 105 -0.88 -8.46 3.64
C MET A 105 -1.34 -9.88 3.93
N ASP A 106 -1.80 -10.15 5.14
CA ASP A 106 -2.32 -11.44 5.60
C ASP A 106 -3.55 -11.87 4.79
N LEU A 107 -4.52 -10.98 4.57
CA LEU A 107 -5.71 -11.25 3.77
C LEU A 107 -5.35 -11.50 2.29
N GLN A 108 -4.38 -10.76 1.75
CA GLN A 108 -3.89 -10.98 0.38
C GLN A 108 -3.21 -12.36 0.25
N VAL A 109 -2.33 -12.70 1.19
CA VAL A 109 -1.66 -14.01 1.23
C VAL A 109 -2.70 -15.14 1.40
N LYS A 110 -3.74 -14.91 2.21
CA LYS A 110 -4.85 -15.89 2.33
C LYS A 110 -5.55 -16.10 0.99
N LEU A 111 -5.91 -15.04 0.27
CA LEU A 111 -6.54 -15.19 -1.04
C LEU A 111 -5.67 -15.99 -2.02
N VAL A 112 -4.36 -15.73 -2.01
CA VAL A 112 -3.41 -16.49 -2.84
C VAL A 112 -3.33 -17.96 -2.39
N ALA A 113 -3.27 -18.22 -1.08
CA ALA A 113 -3.24 -19.58 -0.52
C ALA A 113 -4.53 -20.36 -0.84
N ASP A 114 -5.66 -19.69 -0.84
CA ASP A 114 -6.98 -20.25 -1.18
C ASP A 114 -7.17 -20.41 -2.72
N GLY A 115 -6.13 -20.18 -3.51
CA GLY A 115 -6.15 -20.37 -4.97
C GLY A 115 -6.95 -19.34 -5.74
N GLN A 116 -7.12 -18.13 -5.20
CA GLN A 116 -7.85 -17.03 -5.83
C GLN A 116 -6.97 -16.17 -6.76
N ALA A 117 -5.65 -16.35 -6.72
CA ALA A 117 -4.70 -15.64 -7.57
C ALA A 117 -4.28 -16.48 -8.79
N ALA A 118 -4.05 -15.81 -9.90
CA ALA A 118 -3.36 -16.37 -11.05
C ALA A 118 -1.84 -16.39 -10.80
N THR A 119 -1.17 -17.48 -11.14
CA THR A 119 0.29 -17.52 -11.16
C THR A 119 0.81 -16.76 -12.38
N TYR A 120 1.68 -15.78 -12.15
CA TYR A 120 2.29 -14.98 -13.19
C TYR A 120 3.67 -14.49 -12.74
N ALA A 121 4.72 -15.03 -13.34
CA ALA A 121 6.10 -14.59 -13.07
C ALA A 121 6.35 -13.23 -13.76
N SER A 122 6.24 -12.15 -13.00
CA SER A 122 6.52 -10.80 -13.50
C SER A 122 7.98 -10.67 -13.92
N PRO A 123 8.28 -10.05 -15.07
CA PRO A 123 9.65 -9.72 -15.48
C PRO A 123 10.41 -8.88 -14.43
N GLU A 124 9.66 -8.11 -13.62
CA GLU A 124 10.20 -7.22 -12.59
C GLU A 124 10.61 -7.94 -11.30
N SER A 125 10.21 -9.20 -11.10
CA SER A 125 10.49 -9.99 -9.87
C SER A 125 11.94 -9.93 -9.43
N LYS A 126 12.88 -9.93 -10.39
CA LYS A 126 14.34 -9.93 -10.13
C LYS A 126 14.83 -8.62 -9.50
N SER A 127 14.09 -7.54 -9.64
CA SER A 127 14.41 -6.20 -9.13
C SER A 127 13.79 -5.93 -7.76
N LEU A 128 13.04 -6.90 -7.23
CA LEU A 128 12.35 -6.79 -5.95
C LEU A 128 13.12 -7.53 -4.85
N PRO A 129 12.99 -7.11 -3.59
CA PRO A 129 13.48 -7.89 -2.45
C PRO A 129 12.82 -9.27 -2.40
N LYS A 130 13.58 -10.30 -2.01
CA LYS A 130 13.06 -11.69 -1.96
C LYS A 130 11.82 -11.85 -1.08
N TRP A 131 11.73 -11.10 0.04
CA TRP A 131 10.59 -11.14 0.95
C TRP A 131 9.29 -10.58 0.33
N ALA A 132 9.40 -9.82 -0.77
CA ALA A 132 8.27 -9.16 -1.43
C ALA A 132 7.64 -10.00 -2.55
N VAL A 133 8.10 -11.22 -2.80
CA VAL A 133 7.55 -12.10 -3.86
C VAL A 133 7.22 -13.46 -3.29
N TRP A 134 6.00 -13.91 -3.49
CA TRP A 134 5.57 -15.24 -3.04
C TRP A 134 4.84 -16.02 -4.13
N LYS A 135 5.41 -17.21 -4.47
CA LYS A 135 4.85 -18.19 -5.43
C LYS A 135 4.56 -17.64 -6.83
N ASP A 136 5.26 -16.59 -7.28
CA ASP A 136 4.92 -15.87 -8.52
C ASP A 136 3.42 -15.52 -8.63
N ALA A 137 2.80 -15.23 -7.51
CA ALA A 137 1.37 -14.94 -7.41
C ALA A 137 1.07 -13.73 -6.53
N ALA A 138 1.90 -13.40 -5.53
CA ALA A 138 1.77 -12.22 -4.69
C ALA A 138 3.03 -11.38 -4.75
N TYR A 139 2.85 -10.07 -4.91
CA TYR A 139 3.93 -9.11 -5.10
C TYR A 139 3.77 -7.91 -4.17
N GLY A 140 4.77 -7.67 -3.32
CA GLY A 140 4.87 -6.39 -2.61
C GLY A 140 5.18 -5.28 -3.58
N THR A 141 4.55 -4.13 -3.39
CA THR A 141 4.67 -2.98 -4.28
C THR A 141 5.25 -1.75 -3.58
N THR A 142 5.28 -1.75 -2.24
CA THR A 142 5.74 -0.64 -1.42
C THR A 142 6.61 -1.11 -0.25
N TYR A 143 7.36 -0.19 0.36
CA TYR A 143 8.17 -0.41 1.55
C TYR A 143 7.77 0.61 2.63
N GLU A 144 6.65 0.38 3.30
CA GLU A 144 6.02 1.39 4.15
C GLU A 144 6.36 1.20 5.63
N PRO A 145 7.20 2.07 6.22
CA PRO A 145 7.45 2.04 7.65
C PRO A 145 6.19 2.46 8.40
N ILE A 146 5.92 1.81 9.53
CA ILE A 146 4.80 2.15 10.39
C ILE A 146 5.30 3.10 11.49
N ALA A 147 4.60 4.22 11.64
CA ALA A 147 5.01 5.35 12.45
C ALA A 147 4.01 5.68 13.57
N PHE A 148 4.47 6.41 14.57
CA PHE A 148 3.60 7.24 15.41
C PHE A 148 3.50 8.63 14.78
N VAL A 149 2.31 9.21 14.84
CA VAL A 149 2.07 10.59 14.37
C VAL A 149 1.54 11.40 15.55
N TYR A 150 2.02 12.62 15.73
CA TYR A 150 1.60 13.45 16.85
C TYR A 150 1.42 14.92 16.45
N ASN A 151 0.63 15.64 17.25
CA ASN A 151 0.44 17.07 17.09
C ASN A 151 1.54 17.84 17.84
N LYS A 152 2.47 18.47 17.11
CA LYS A 152 3.62 19.20 17.68
C LYS A 152 3.24 20.40 18.58
N ARG A 153 2.05 20.97 18.38
CA ARG A 153 1.61 22.12 19.17
C ARG A 153 1.05 21.72 20.52
N LEU A 154 0.50 20.50 20.61
CA LEU A 154 -0.30 20.05 21.76
C LEU A 154 0.37 18.93 22.57
N VAL A 155 1.31 18.20 21.98
CA VAL A 155 2.11 17.20 22.68
C VAL A 155 3.38 17.88 23.18
N PRO A 156 3.62 17.94 24.51
CA PRO A 156 4.88 18.45 25.04
C PRO A 156 6.07 17.67 24.47
N GLU A 157 7.19 18.33 24.18
CA GLU A 157 8.37 17.67 23.61
C GLU A 157 8.86 16.49 24.44
N ALA A 158 8.83 16.63 25.77
CA ALA A 158 9.19 15.58 26.71
C ALA A 158 8.25 14.35 26.66
N ASP A 159 7.08 14.49 26.09
CA ASP A 159 6.06 13.44 25.97
C ASP A 159 6.07 12.76 24.58
N VAL A 160 6.88 13.23 23.65
CA VAL A 160 7.00 12.60 22.33
C VAL A 160 7.64 11.21 22.47
N PRO A 161 6.90 10.11 22.27
CA PRO A 161 7.43 8.76 22.45
C PRO A 161 8.44 8.45 21.33
N LYS A 162 9.60 7.93 21.68
CA LYS A 162 10.65 7.55 20.73
C LYS A 162 10.51 6.11 20.24
N ASP A 163 9.81 5.28 21.03
CA ASP A 163 9.60 3.87 20.78
C ASP A 163 8.32 3.37 21.51
N HIS A 164 8.01 2.08 21.36
CA HIS A 164 6.82 1.48 21.97
C HIS A 164 6.88 1.47 23.48
N THR A 165 8.06 1.30 24.08
CA THR A 165 8.26 1.35 25.52
C THR A 165 8.01 2.75 26.08
N ASP A 166 8.47 3.79 25.39
CA ASP A 166 8.21 5.18 25.78
C ASP A 166 6.72 5.51 25.71
N LEU A 167 6.01 5.05 24.66
CA LEU A 167 4.57 5.23 24.57
C LEU A 167 3.82 4.52 25.70
N LEU A 168 4.21 3.29 26.03
CA LEU A 168 3.64 2.54 27.16
C LEU A 168 3.85 3.28 28.49
N LYS A 169 5.07 3.77 28.77
CA LYS A 169 5.39 4.55 29.95
C LYS A 169 4.58 5.85 30.02
N LEU A 170 4.49 6.57 28.91
CA LEU A 170 3.73 7.81 28.80
C LEU A 170 2.26 7.59 29.15
N LEU A 171 1.62 6.57 28.56
CA LEU A 171 0.21 6.29 28.80
C LEU A 171 -0.07 5.82 30.24
N ASN A 172 0.86 5.08 30.87
CA ASN A 172 0.72 4.70 32.26
C ASN A 172 0.92 5.89 33.22
N ALA A 173 1.84 6.82 32.92
CA ALA A 173 2.13 7.96 33.78
C ALA A 173 1.11 9.10 33.64
N LYS A 174 0.51 9.29 32.45
CA LYS A 174 -0.32 10.44 32.10
C LYS A 174 -1.66 10.04 31.46
N ALA A 175 -2.24 8.91 31.90
CA ALA A 175 -3.48 8.37 31.35
C ALA A 175 -4.63 9.41 31.31
N ASP A 176 -4.78 10.21 32.34
CA ASP A 176 -5.83 11.23 32.43
C ASP A 176 -5.64 12.36 31.40
N PHE A 177 -4.38 12.81 31.21
CA PHE A 177 -4.07 13.84 30.21
C PHE A 177 -4.36 13.35 28.78
N TYR A 178 -4.00 12.09 28.48
CA TYR A 178 -4.19 11.49 27.14
C TYR A 178 -5.54 10.80 26.97
N LYS A 179 -6.45 10.88 27.96
CA LYS A 179 -7.78 10.25 27.91
C LYS A 179 -8.57 10.74 26.69
N GLY A 180 -8.95 9.79 25.81
CA GLY A 180 -9.67 10.06 24.56
C GLY A 180 -8.85 10.76 23.48
N LYS A 181 -7.54 10.98 23.70
CA LYS A 181 -6.67 11.73 22.80
C LYS A 181 -5.66 10.87 22.02
N ILE A 182 -5.67 9.56 22.25
CA ILE A 182 -4.91 8.58 21.48
C ILE A 182 -5.81 7.98 20.42
N THR A 183 -5.28 7.69 19.25
CA THR A 183 -6.01 6.98 18.20
C THR A 183 -5.18 5.86 17.60
N ALA A 184 -5.84 4.79 17.18
CA ALA A 184 -5.24 3.63 16.52
C ALA A 184 -6.24 2.98 15.56
N TYR A 185 -5.78 2.01 14.78
CA TYR A 185 -6.68 1.15 14.01
C TYR A 185 -7.51 0.24 14.93
N ASP A 186 -8.73 -0.05 14.51
CA ASP A 186 -9.60 -1.03 15.15
C ASP A 186 -9.34 -2.43 14.58
N PRO A 187 -8.67 -3.35 15.29
CA PRO A 187 -8.37 -4.68 14.78
C PRO A 187 -9.59 -5.58 14.61
N GLU A 188 -10.74 -5.21 15.16
CA GLU A 188 -12.00 -5.94 14.94
C GLU A 188 -12.60 -5.64 13.58
N ARG A 189 -12.41 -4.40 13.06
CA ARG A 189 -13.07 -3.86 11.88
C ARG A 189 -12.12 -3.58 10.72
N SER A 190 -10.81 -3.54 10.98
CA SER A 190 -9.76 -3.27 10.00
C SER A 190 -8.81 -4.45 9.90
N GLY A 191 -8.69 -5.06 8.72
CA GLY A 191 -7.69 -6.09 8.44
C GLY A 191 -6.26 -5.58 8.69
N VAL A 192 -5.97 -4.33 8.33
CA VAL A 192 -4.67 -3.69 8.62
C VAL A 192 -4.45 -3.56 10.13
N GLY A 193 -5.48 -3.13 10.88
CA GLY A 193 -5.38 -3.05 12.34
C GLY A 193 -5.10 -4.41 12.97
N TYR A 194 -5.73 -5.46 12.48
CA TYR A 194 -5.49 -6.83 12.94
C TYR A 194 -4.06 -7.29 12.64
N LEU A 195 -3.58 -7.04 11.42
CA LEU A 195 -2.21 -7.34 11.01
C LEU A 195 -1.19 -6.64 11.92
N PHE A 196 -1.32 -5.32 12.12
CA PHE A 196 -0.37 -4.54 12.90
C PHE A 196 -0.31 -5.02 14.36
N CYS A 197 -1.44 -5.23 15.00
CA CYS A 197 -1.46 -5.76 16.38
C CYS A 197 -0.76 -7.12 16.49
N ASN A 198 -0.93 -8.01 15.52
CA ASN A 198 -0.28 -9.33 15.54
C ASN A 198 1.22 -9.24 15.30
N GLU A 199 1.68 -8.34 14.41
CA GLU A 199 3.11 -8.12 14.21
C GLU A 199 3.75 -7.45 15.45
N ASP A 200 3.07 -6.47 16.08
CA ASP A 200 3.53 -5.89 17.35
C ASP A 200 3.66 -6.93 18.46
N ILE A 201 2.73 -7.90 18.55
CA ILE A 201 2.82 -9.00 19.53
C ILE A 201 4.07 -9.87 19.31
N LYS A 202 4.52 -10.03 18.07
CA LYS A 202 5.75 -10.78 17.75
C LYS A 202 7.01 -10.00 18.14
N ASP A 203 7.04 -8.70 17.86
CA ASP A 203 8.25 -7.87 17.94
C ASP A 203 8.37 -7.10 19.27
N PHE A 204 7.26 -6.88 19.98
CA PHE A 204 7.23 -6.15 21.25
C PHE A 204 6.63 -7.02 22.39
N PRO A 205 7.46 -7.55 23.32
CA PRO A 205 7.00 -8.42 24.38
C PRO A 205 5.90 -7.83 25.27
N GLN A 206 5.85 -6.49 25.39
CA GLN A 206 4.86 -5.75 26.17
C GLN A 206 3.70 -5.19 25.32
N ALA A 207 3.44 -5.75 24.13
CA ALA A 207 2.38 -5.27 23.25
C ALA A 207 1.00 -5.26 23.93
N TRP A 208 0.69 -6.31 24.68
CA TRP A 208 -0.60 -6.39 25.39
C TRP A 208 -0.73 -5.37 26.50
N GLU A 209 0.35 -5.05 27.20
CA GLU A 209 0.40 -3.98 28.21
C GLU A 209 0.18 -2.61 27.54
N LEU A 210 0.75 -2.40 26.36
CA LEU A 210 0.53 -1.19 25.57
C LEU A 210 -0.93 -1.08 25.14
N PHE A 211 -1.53 -2.14 24.60
CA PHE A 211 -2.94 -2.15 24.19
C PHE A 211 -3.87 -1.91 25.39
N LYS A 212 -3.56 -2.49 26.55
CA LYS A 212 -4.27 -2.23 27.80
C LYS A 212 -4.11 -0.77 28.26
N ALA A 213 -2.91 -0.19 28.17
CA ALA A 213 -2.68 1.22 28.51
C ALA A 213 -3.45 2.16 27.56
N MET A 214 -3.52 1.83 26.27
CA MET A 214 -4.36 2.54 25.29
C MET A 214 -5.84 2.43 25.66
N GLY A 215 -6.30 1.27 26.11
CA GLY A 215 -7.67 1.07 26.60
C GLY A 215 -7.99 1.93 27.83
N LYS A 216 -7.08 1.97 28.83
CA LYS A 216 -7.21 2.85 30.01
C LYS A 216 -7.27 4.33 29.59
N ALA A 217 -6.48 4.74 28.63
CA ALA A 217 -6.52 6.07 28.05
C ALA A 217 -7.73 6.29 27.12
N GLN A 218 -8.67 5.33 27.01
CA GLN A 218 -9.86 5.40 26.18
C GLN A 218 -9.53 5.78 24.73
N ALA A 219 -8.51 5.15 24.15
CA ALA A 219 -8.10 5.38 22.78
C ALA A 219 -9.29 5.26 21.80
N LYS A 220 -9.31 6.12 20.80
CA LYS A 220 -10.34 6.14 19.76
C LYS A 220 -9.89 5.31 18.57
N LEU A 221 -10.73 4.35 18.18
CA LEU A 221 -10.39 3.36 17.15
C LEU A 221 -11.08 3.67 15.82
N TYR A 222 -10.32 3.56 14.73
CA TYR A 222 -10.76 3.88 13.37
C TYR A 222 -10.37 2.79 12.38
N THR A 223 -10.94 2.84 11.20
CA THR A 223 -10.60 1.92 10.08
C THR A 223 -9.78 2.61 8.98
N SER A 224 -9.52 3.91 9.11
CA SER A 224 -8.86 4.74 8.09
C SER A 224 -7.74 5.59 8.72
N ALA A 225 -6.55 5.55 8.13
CA ALA A 225 -5.43 6.43 8.48
C ALA A 225 -5.77 7.90 8.25
N GLY A 226 -6.47 8.20 7.15
CA GLY A 226 -6.90 9.57 6.83
C GLY A 226 -7.73 10.17 7.94
N ALA A 227 -8.73 9.42 8.45
CA ALA A 227 -9.59 9.85 9.55
C ALA A 227 -8.81 10.07 10.87
N MET A 228 -7.83 9.22 11.18
CA MET A 228 -6.97 9.39 12.36
C MET A 228 -6.10 10.64 12.24
N MET A 229 -5.43 10.82 11.10
CA MET A 229 -4.53 11.96 10.89
C MET A 229 -5.27 13.30 10.84
N GLU A 230 -6.49 13.34 10.28
CA GLU A 230 -7.31 14.54 10.30
C GLU A 230 -7.58 15.01 11.72
N ARG A 231 -7.90 14.09 12.62
CA ARG A 231 -8.15 14.38 14.03
C ARG A 231 -6.88 14.76 14.80
N VAL A 232 -5.73 14.20 14.46
CA VAL A 232 -4.45 14.65 15.02
C VAL A 232 -4.10 16.04 14.52
N THR A 233 -4.33 16.33 13.23
CA THR A 233 -4.13 17.66 12.63
C THR A 233 -5.02 18.72 13.31
N SER A 234 -6.30 18.41 13.52
CA SER A 234 -7.24 19.33 14.19
C SER A 234 -6.98 19.52 15.68
N GLY A 235 -6.24 18.58 16.31
CA GLY A 235 -5.99 18.56 17.76
C GLY A 235 -7.08 17.86 18.57
N GLU A 236 -8.06 17.22 17.93
CA GLU A 236 -9.02 16.34 18.60
C GLU A 236 -8.31 15.16 19.26
N HIS A 237 -7.33 14.56 18.53
CA HIS A 237 -6.40 13.59 19.07
C HIS A 237 -4.97 14.16 19.10
N LEU A 238 -4.16 13.66 20.00
CA LEU A 238 -2.78 14.13 20.18
C LEU A 238 -1.75 13.20 19.54
N ILE A 239 -1.97 11.89 19.65
CA ILE A 239 -1.06 10.86 19.12
C ILE A 239 -1.88 9.80 18.38
N ALA A 240 -1.44 9.46 17.16
CA ALA A 240 -1.92 8.31 16.42
C ALA A 240 -0.86 7.21 16.39
N TYR A 241 -1.27 6.01 16.75
CA TYR A 241 -0.46 4.80 16.76
C TYR A 241 -0.66 3.98 15.49
N GLY A 242 0.42 3.47 14.91
CA GLY A 242 0.34 2.54 13.78
C GLY A 242 -0.09 3.20 12.47
N ILE A 243 0.48 4.36 12.11
CA ILE A 243 0.18 5.06 10.86
C ILE A 243 1.21 4.71 9.79
N PHE A 244 0.75 4.45 8.57
CA PHE A 244 1.64 4.34 7.42
C PHE A 244 2.48 5.60 7.25
N GLY A 245 3.81 5.44 7.23
CA GLY A 245 4.75 6.55 7.08
C GLY A 245 4.54 7.33 5.79
N SER A 246 4.06 6.69 4.74
CA SER A 246 3.67 7.30 3.46
C SER A 246 2.59 8.37 3.66
N TYR A 247 1.50 8.03 4.32
CA TYR A 247 0.41 8.96 4.59
C TYR A 247 0.81 10.05 5.59
N ALA A 248 1.62 9.69 6.59
CA ALA A 248 2.18 10.64 7.54
C ALA A 248 3.07 11.68 6.82
N LEU A 249 3.97 11.23 5.92
CA LEU A 249 4.86 12.11 5.14
C LEU A 249 4.06 13.03 4.21
N SER A 250 3.11 12.48 3.47
CA SER A 250 2.24 13.27 2.58
C SER A 250 1.47 14.34 3.33
N ARG A 251 0.95 14.00 4.52
CA ARG A 251 0.21 14.95 5.35
C ARG A 251 1.11 16.01 5.97
N SER A 252 2.30 15.64 6.44
CA SER A 252 3.25 16.57 7.07
C SER A 252 3.79 17.64 6.10
N LYS A 253 3.83 17.36 4.80
CA LYS A 253 4.15 18.36 3.76
C LYS A 253 3.10 19.48 3.68
N LYS A 254 1.85 19.18 4.06
CA LYS A 254 0.71 20.13 4.05
C LYS A 254 0.47 20.76 5.41
N ASP A 255 0.85 20.08 6.49
CA ASP A 255 0.70 20.54 7.85
C ASP A 255 2.00 20.37 8.64
N PRO A 256 2.76 21.44 8.86
CA PRO A 256 4.04 21.43 9.59
C PRO A 256 3.88 21.08 11.09
N ASN A 257 2.64 21.12 11.61
CA ASN A 257 2.35 20.77 13.01
C ASN A 257 2.30 19.26 13.25
N LEU A 258 2.28 18.44 12.19
CA LEU A 258 2.40 17.00 12.35
C LEU A 258 3.85 16.57 12.58
N GLY A 259 4.07 15.84 13.65
CA GLY A 259 5.31 15.13 13.93
C GLY A 259 5.20 13.67 13.55
N ILE A 260 6.28 13.10 13.06
CA ILE A 260 6.39 11.69 12.67
C ILE A 260 7.52 11.08 13.46
N VAL A 261 7.26 9.94 14.09
CA VAL A 261 8.26 9.15 14.80
C VAL A 261 8.29 7.75 14.19
N LEU A 262 9.44 7.36 13.65
CA LEU A 262 9.75 5.97 13.36
C LEU A 262 10.30 5.35 14.64
N PRO A 263 9.62 4.35 15.24
CA PRO A 263 10.01 3.80 16.53
C PRO A 263 11.43 3.22 16.52
N LYS A 264 12.24 3.52 17.58
CA LYS A 264 13.66 3.19 17.61
C LYS A 264 13.98 1.80 18.15
N ASP A 265 13.05 1.16 18.82
CA ASP A 265 13.16 -0.23 19.24
C ASP A 265 13.04 -1.17 18.04
N TYR A 266 11.98 -1.05 17.27
CA TYR A 266 11.80 -1.60 15.93
C TYR A 266 10.82 -0.73 15.14
N THR A 267 10.99 -0.66 13.86
CA THR A 267 9.99 -0.09 12.95
C THR A 267 9.46 -1.20 12.05
N MET A 268 8.20 -1.56 12.26
CA MET A 268 7.49 -2.46 11.35
C MET A 268 7.49 -1.87 9.95
N VAL A 269 7.79 -2.66 8.95
CA VAL A 269 7.69 -2.26 7.55
C VAL A 269 6.76 -3.19 6.82
N THR A 270 5.69 -2.64 6.28
CA THR A 270 4.70 -3.39 5.52
C THR A 270 4.78 -3.09 4.03
N SER A 271 4.06 -3.86 3.25
CA SER A 271 3.93 -3.64 1.81
C SER A 271 2.47 -3.71 1.39
N ARG A 272 2.10 -2.95 0.38
CA ARG A 272 0.84 -3.20 -0.33
C ARG A 272 1.07 -4.36 -1.27
N VAL A 273 0.34 -5.44 -1.05
CA VAL A 273 0.46 -6.67 -1.84
C VAL A 273 -0.51 -6.61 -3.00
N ALA A 274 0.01 -6.82 -4.22
CA ALA A 274 -0.78 -6.94 -5.42
C ALA A 274 -0.75 -8.36 -5.97
N PHE A 275 -1.87 -8.80 -6.53
CA PHE A 275 -1.96 -10.04 -7.31
C PHE A 275 -3.02 -9.93 -8.41
N ILE A 276 -2.88 -10.76 -9.44
CA ILE A 276 -3.86 -10.89 -10.51
C ILE A 276 -4.91 -11.91 -10.09
N SER A 277 -6.18 -11.54 -10.16
CA SER A 277 -7.28 -12.44 -9.83
C SER A 277 -7.33 -13.64 -10.80
N LYS A 278 -7.57 -14.84 -10.27
CA LYS A 278 -7.89 -16.02 -11.08
C LYS A 278 -9.21 -15.84 -11.87
N HIS A 279 -10.07 -14.94 -11.40
CA HIS A 279 -11.36 -14.61 -11.98
C HIS A 279 -11.32 -13.36 -12.88
N ALA A 280 -10.11 -12.86 -13.19
CA ALA A 280 -9.92 -11.68 -14.03
C ALA A 280 -10.59 -11.85 -15.39
N LYS A 281 -11.41 -10.88 -15.78
CA LYS A 281 -11.98 -10.79 -17.14
C LYS A 281 -11.00 -10.16 -18.12
N ASN A 282 -10.06 -9.35 -17.59
CA ASN A 282 -9.03 -8.66 -18.37
C ASN A 282 -7.63 -9.07 -17.85
N PRO A 283 -7.26 -10.37 -17.97
CA PRO A 283 -6.04 -10.89 -17.33
C PRO A 283 -4.75 -10.29 -17.90
N ASN A 284 -4.72 -9.91 -19.17
CA ASN A 284 -3.53 -9.33 -19.78
C ASN A 284 -3.37 -7.85 -19.38
N ALA A 285 -4.45 -7.11 -19.27
CA ALA A 285 -4.43 -5.76 -18.70
C ALA A 285 -4.03 -5.80 -17.23
N GLY A 286 -4.48 -6.82 -16.46
CA GLY A 286 -4.04 -7.09 -15.10
C GLY A 286 -2.54 -7.35 -15.00
N LYS A 287 -1.97 -8.20 -15.89
CA LYS A 287 -0.51 -8.44 -15.96
C LYS A 287 0.25 -7.15 -16.26
N LEU A 288 -0.23 -6.40 -17.27
CA LEU A 288 0.40 -5.16 -17.69
C LEU A 288 0.41 -4.10 -16.57
N PHE A 289 -0.69 -3.98 -15.83
CA PHE A 289 -0.77 -3.07 -14.70
C PHE A 289 0.13 -3.51 -13.54
N LEU A 290 0.16 -4.81 -13.21
CA LEU A 290 1.05 -5.35 -12.18
C LEU A 290 2.51 -5.07 -12.54
N ASP A 291 2.95 -5.41 -13.75
CA ASP A 291 4.32 -5.15 -14.18
C ASP A 291 4.65 -3.66 -14.18
N TYR A 292 3.70 -2.81 -14.56
CA TYR A 292 3.87 -1.35 -14.52
C TYR A 292 4.12 -0.85 -13.09
N ILE A 293 3.31 -1.23 -12.11
CA ILE A 293 3.51 -0.75 -10.72
C ILE A 293 4.79 -1.31 -10.07
N LEU A 294 5.29 -2.45 -10.56
CA LEU A 294 6.56 -3.06 -10.12
C LEU A 294 7.76 -2.51 -10.88
N SER A 295 7.57 -1.95 -12.09
CA SER A 295 8.63 -1.42 -12.93
C SER A 295 9.34 -0.22 -12.27
N LYS A 296 10.57 0.08 -12.72
CA LYS A 296 11.28 1.27 -12.26
C LYS A 296 10.45 2.54 -12.46
N ARG A 297 9.78 2.71 -13.63
CA ARG A 297 8.90 3.86 -13.91
C ARG A 297 7.75 3.98 -12.90
N GLY A 298 7.02 2.89 -12.68
CA GLY A 298 5.92 2.87 -11.69
C GLY A 298 6.41 3.16 -10.28
N GLN A 299 7.55 2.61 -9.90
CA GLN A 299 8.17 2.81 -8.60
C GLN A 299 8.74 4.23 -8.41
N GLU A 300 9.21 4.90 -9.47
CA GLU A 300 9.56 6.32 -9.43
C GLU A 300 8.33 7.20 -9.21
N ILE A 301 7.19 6.85 -9.78
CA ILE A 301 5.92 7.54 -9.54
C ILE A 301 5.42 7.27 -8.12
N ILE A 302 5.52 6.02 -7.64
CA ILE A 302 5.22 5.64 -6.26
C ILE A 302 5.99 6.55 -5.30
N ALA A 303 7.31 6.68 -5.47
CA ALA A 303 8.16 7.45 -4.57
C ALA A 303 7.96 8.97 -4.67
N ASN A 304 7.78 9.51 -5.87
CA ASN A 304 7.95 10.95 -6.10
C ASN A 304 6.64 11.70 -6.43
N LYS A 305 5.55 10.98 -6.72
CA LYS A 305 4.25 11.58 -7.07
C LYS A 305 3.06 11.03 -6.28
N ALA A 306 3.14 9.77 -5.85
CA ALA A 306 2.09 9.12 -5.07
C ALA A 306 2.31 9.26 -3.55
N ASP A 307 3.47 9.78 -3.14
CA ASP A 307 3.91 9.85 -1.74
C ASP A 307 3.90 8.48 -1.03
N LEU A 308 4.01 7.38 -1.79
CA LEU A 308 4.16 6.02 -1.27
C LEU A 308 5.66 5.65 -1.28
N TYR A 309 6.05 4.69 -0.45
CA TYR A 309 7.45 4.30 -0.36
C TYR A 309 7.79 3.21 -1.38
N SER A 310 8.68 3.51 -2.34
CA SER A 310 9.20 2.52 -3.30
C SER A 310 10.03 1.45 -2.60
N LEU A 311 9.82 0.19 -2.99
CA LEU A 311 10.62 -0.93 -2.51
C LEU A 311 11.81 -1.27 -3.42
N ARG A 312 11.97 -0.62 -4.58
CA ARG A 312 13.11 -0.86 -5.46
C ARG A 312 14.35 -0.11 -4.99
N ALA A 313 15.48 -0.81 -4.95
CA ALA A 313 16.76 -0.23 -4.55
C ALA A 313 17.36 0.74 -5.60
N ASP A 314 16.89 0.65 -6.86
CA ASP A 314 17.36 1.47 -7.99
C ASP A 314 16.50 2.72 -8.23
N VAL A 315 15.60 3.05 -7.28
CA VAL A 315 14.78 4.27 -7.29
C VAL A 315 15.32 5.27 -6.28
N GLU A 316 15.47 6.52 -6.71
CA GLU A 316 15.91 7.63 -5.87
C GLU A 316 14.73 8.50 -5.43
N GLY A 317 14.86 9.12 -4.26
CA GLY A 317 13.85 10.04 -3.69
C GLY A 317 13.73 9.93 -2.18
N GLU A 318 12.82 10.73 -1.63
CA GLU A 318 12.56 10.80 -0.20
C GLU A 318 11.79 9.55 0.29
N ALA A 319 10.81 9.10 -0.48
CA ALA A 319 9.96 7.96 -0.16
C ALA A 319 10.49 6.67 -0.83
N THR A 320 11.60 6.14 -0.32
CA THR A 320 12.26 4.94 -0.88
C THR A 320 12.78 4.03 0.22
N ILE A 321 12.91 2.73 -0.10
CA ILE A 321 13.57 1.75 0.78
C ILE A 321 14.96 2.24 1.21
N LYS A 322 15.73 2.85 0.30
CA LYS A 322 17.06 3.39 0.57
C LYS A 322 17.01 4.46 1.67
N ARG A 323 16.04 5.39 1.57
CA ARG A 323 15.88 6.45 2.57
C ARG A 323 15.42 5.91 3.92
N VAL A 324 14.46 5.00 3.94
CA VAL A 324 14.00 4.35 5.19
C VAL A 324 15.17 3.61 5.84
N THR A 325 15.93 2.82 5.08
CA THR A 325 17.10 2.10 5.60
C THR A 325 18.15 3.05 6.20
N GLN A 326 18.38 4.21 5.61
CA GLN A 326 19.26 5.24 6.17
C GLN A 326 18.75 5.81 7.49
N LEU A 327 17.43 5.93 7.67
CA LEU A 327 16.83 6.53 8.87
C LEU A 327 16.77 5.56 10.06
N ILE A 328 16.46 4.29 9.82
CA ILE A 328 16.18 3.32 10.88
C ILE A 328 17.15 2.13 10.92
N GLY A 329 17.99 1.95 9.90
CA GLY A 329 19.05 0.92 9.86
C GLY A 329 18.52 -0.49 10.14
N ASP A 330 19.15 -1.16 11.09
CA ASP A 330 18.83 -2.51 11.55
C ASP A 330 17.52 -2.63 12.35
N LYS A 331 16.86 -1.50 12.61
CA LYS A 331 15.55 -1.48 13.30
C LYS A 331 14.38 -1.77 12.38
N ALA A 332 14.59 -1.74 11.07
CA ALA A 332 13.57 -2.13 10.10
C ALA A 332 13.17 -3.60 10.30
N ARG A 333 11.87 -3.86 10.38
CA ARG A 333 11.28 -5.21 10.45
C ARG A 333 10.31 -5.37 9.29
N PRO A 334 10.80 -5.73 8.08
CA PRO A 334 9.93 -6.03 6.96
C PRO A 334 9.09 -7.27 7.25
N VAL A 335 7.78 -7.14 7.12
CA VAL A 335 6.84 -8.25 7.20
C VAL A 335 6.95 -9.06 5.90
N PRO A 336 7.37 -10.33 5.93
CA PRO A 336 7.55 -11.11 4.71
C PRO A 336 6.21 -11.50 4.10
N ILE A 337 6.15 -11.52 2.77
CA ILE A 337 4.99 -12.02 2.04
C ILE A 337 5.16 -13.52 1.89
N ASP A 338 4.68 -14.28 2.86
CA ASP A 338 4.75 -15.74 2.88
C ASP A 338 3.64 -16.36 3.73
N GLN A 339 3.69 -17.67 3.88
CA GLN A 339 2.70 -18.44 4.63
C GLN A 339 2.63 -18.11 6.13
N THR A 340 3.63 -17.46 6.72
CA THR A 340 3.61 -17.10 8.15
C THR A 340 2.50 -16.09 8.46
N LEU A 341 2.10 -15.28 7.46
CA LEU A 341 0.98 -14.37 7.58
C LEU A 341 -0.38 -15.09 7.79
N LEU A 342 -0.47 -16.38 7.46
CA LEU A 342 -1.71 -17.16 7.65
C LEU A 342 -1.90 -17.62 9.10
N GLU A 343 -0.83 -17.63 9.91
CA GLU A 343 -0.87 -18.18 11.26
C GLU A 343 -1.91 -17.51 12.16
N ASN A 344 -2.06 -16.20 12.04
CA ASN A 344 -2.99 -15.41 12.83
C ASN A 344 -4.41 -15.39 12.24
N LEU A 345 -4.60 -15.87 11.01
CA LEU A 345 -5.92 -16.01 10.38
C LEU A 345 -6.61 -17.33 10.71
N ASP A 346 -5.93 -18.25 11.40
CA ASP A 346 -6.58 -19.41 12.00
C ASP A 346 -7.75 -18.96 12.90
N GLN A 347 -8.90 -19.59 12.76
CA GLN A 347 -10.12 -19.16 13.43
C GLN A 347 -9.98 -19.17 14.96
N THR A 348 -9.32 -20.19 15.52
CA THR A 348 -9.12 -20.32 16.97
C THR A 348 -8.21 -19.21 17.48
N LYS A 349 -7.08 -18.97 16.79
CA LYS A 349 -6.15 -17.90 17.14
C LYS A 349 -6.79 -16.51 17.03
N ARG A 350 -7.57 -16.30 15.97
CA ARG A 350 -8.29 -15.04 15.77
C ARG A 350 -9.32 -14.78 16.87
N LEU A 351 -10.11 -15.78 17.26
CA LEU A 351 -11.08 -15.66 18.36
C LEU A 351 -10.38 -15.41 19.70
N ALA A 352 -9.27 -16.09 19.97
CA ALA A 352 -8.46 -15.86 21.17
C ALA A 352 -7.90 -14.43 21.21
N PHE A 353 -7.35 -13.95 20.11
CA PHE A 353 -6.88 -12.55 19.99
C PHE A 353 -8.03 -11.57 20.26
N LEU A 354 -9.16 -11.71 19.58
CA LEU A 354 -10.30 -10.80 19.72
C LEU A 354 -10.85 -10.78 21.15
N SER A 355 -10.91 -11.94 21.81
CA SER A 355 -11.33 -12.03 23.23
C SER A 355 -10.38 -11.23 24.14
N LYS A 356 -9.06 -11.40 23.97
CA LYS A 356 -8.04 -10.66 24.74
C LYS A 356 -8.04 -9.17 24.41
N TRP A 357 -8.24 -8.82 23.12
CA TRP A 357 -8.38 -7.43 22.68
C TRP A 357 -9.56 -6.72 23.36
N GLN A 358 -10.72 -7.39 23.46
CA GLN A 358 -11.89 -6.82 24.14
C GLN A 358 -11.63 -6.49 25.61
N GLN A 359 -10.77 -7.26 26.31
CA GLN A 359 -10.33 -6.95 27.68
C GLN A 359 -9.36 -5.76 27.67
N ALA A 360 -8.34 -5.81 26.82
CA ALA A 360 -7.35 -4.74 26.71
C ALA A 360 -7.99 -3.39 26.33
N LYS A 361 -8.96 -3.37 25.41
CA LYS A 361 -9.71 -2.16 25.02
C LYS A 361 -10.48 -1.52 26.19
N LYS A 362 -10.84 -2.30 27.21
CA LYS A 362 -11.46 -1.82 28.45
C LYS A 362 -10.43 -1.43 29.52
N GLY A 363 -9.13 -1.60 29.24
CA GLY A 363 -8.05 -1.35 30.19
C GLY A 363 -7.88 -2.47 31.22
N GLN A 364 -8.34 -3.69 30.92
CA GLN A 364 -8.33 -4.87 31.78
C GLN A 364 -7.22 -5.86 31.41
#